data_ead15f5ae8c31924e7aa7d7b771bfc16
#
_entry.id   ead15f5ae8c31924e7aa7d7b771bfc16
#
_cell.length_a   1.000
_cell.length_b   1.000
_cell.length_c   1.000
_cell.angle_alpha   90.00
_cell.angle_beta   90.00
_cell.angle_gamma   90.00
#
_symmetry.space_group_name_H-M   'P 1'
#
loop_
_entity.id
_entity.type
_entity.pdbx_description
1 polymer ?
#
loop_
_entity_poly.entity_id
_entity_poly.type
_entity_poly.pdbx_seq_one_letter_code
_entity_poly.pdbx_strand_id
1 'polypeptide(L)'
;MVSLGKIPVFSGEDYAYWKVRMRAFLQSMGADVWEITTNQLYEVLAVRTTPLQVTQHEANAKAVNALFAGVSRAEFSRVQGFQEAHKIWTCLENYHEGTPQVKARLFETHRREYENFTQEPGESIDLMFSRFQSIVNKVNANRSAGALEYTEHEKALKLLYALDRSV
;
A
#
# COMPACT_ATOMS: atom_id res chain seq x y z
N MET A 1 25.80 15.12 9.63
CA MET A 1 25.59 14.05 8.65
C MET A 1 24.49 13.14 9.17
N VAL A 2 23.29 13.20 8.63
CA VAL A 2 22.23 12.26 9.01
C VAL A 2 22.63 10.92 8.41
N SER A 3 22.88 9.93 9.25
CA SER A 3 23.14 8.56 8.79
C SER A 3 21.84 8.06 8.14
N LEU A 4 21.82 7.99 6.82
CA LEU A 4 20.77 7.29 6.10
C LEU A 4 20.79 5.84 6.58
N GLY A 5 19.67 5.41 7.18
CA GLY A 5 19.53 4.03 7.62
C GLY A 5 19.74 3.03 6.47
N LYS A 6 19.89 1.76 6.81
CA LYS A 6 20.03 0.69 5.80
C LYS A 6 18.78 0.64 4.92
N ILE A 7 18.97 0.55 3.59
CA ILE A 7 17.85 0.40 2.61
C ILE A 7 17.00 -0.82 2.98
N PRO A 8 15.67 -0.67 3.12
CA PRO A 8 14.78 -1.81 3.35
C PRO A 8 14.76 -2.72 2.13
N VAL A 9 14.99 -4.01 2.31
CA VAL A 9 15.00 -4.98 1.21
C VAL A 9 13.71 -5.80 1.23
N PHE A 10 13.02 -5.85 0.09
CA PHE A 10 11.83 -6.65 -0.14
C PHE A 10 12.20 -8.00 -0.75
N SER A 11 11.85 -9.09 -0.07
CA SER A 11 12.15 -10.46 -0.48
C SER A 11 10.97 -11.19 -1.14
N GLY A 12 9.83 -10.55 -1.26
CA GLY A 12 8.58 -11.13 -1.79
C GLY A 12 7.50 -11.37 -0.74
N GLU A 13 7.83 -11.23 0.54
CA GLU A 13 6.90 -11.38 1.66
C GLU A 13 6.70 -10.05 2.38
N ASP A 14 5.48 -9.84 2.93
CA ASP A 14 5.11 -8.65 3.71
C ASP A 14 5.38 -7.32 2.98
N TYR A 15 4.78 -7.19 1.80
CA TYR A 15 4.88 -5.98 0.97
C TYR A 15 4.44 -4.72 1.71
N ALA A 16 3.37 -4.79 2.51
CA ALA A 16 2.85 -3.65 3.26
C ALA A 16 3.88 -3.09 4.25
N TYR A 17 4.60 -3.96 4.95
CA TYR A 17 5.68 -3.59 5.88
C TYR A 17 6.86 -2.93 5.13
N TRP A 18 7.32 -3.56 4.04
CA TRP A 18 8.39 -3.01 3.22
C TRP A 18 8.00 -1.64 2.63
N LYS A 19 6.79 -1.50 2.09
CA LYS A 19 6.27 -0.27 1.48
C LYS A 19 6.37 0.93 2.42
N VAL A 20 5.94 0.76 3.68
CA VAL A 20 6.00 1.83 4.69
C VAL A 20 7.45 2.22 4.98
N ARG A 21 8.35 1.25 5.14
CA ARG A 21 9.77 1.49 5.42
C ARG A 21 10.51 2.12 4.23
N MET A 22 10.22 1.65 3.01
CA MET A 22 10.83 2.20 1.79
C MET A 22 10.35 3.63 1.55
N ARG A 23 9.08 3.93 1.79
CA ARG A 23 8.56 5.30 1.75
C ARG A 23 9.32 6.20 2.72
N ALA A 24 9.46 5.81 3.98
CA ALA A 24 10.20 6.57 4.99
C ALA A 24 11.67 6.76 4.59
N PHE A 25 12.29 5.75 3.99
CA PHE A 25 13.66 5.83 3.47
C PHE A 25 13.77 6.85 2.33
N LEU A 26 12.89 6.81 1.33
CA LEU A 26 12.87 7.77 0.21
C LEU A 26 12.65 9.20 0.70
N GLN A 27 11.73 9.41 1.65
CA GLN A 27 11.50 10.72 2.27
C GLN A 27 12.74 11.23 3.04
N SER A 28 13.51 10.34 3.66
CA SER A 28 14.76 10.71 4.35
C SER A 28 15.88 11.14 3.41
N MET A 29 15.82 10.73 2.14
CA MET A 29 16.77 11.15 1.10
C MET A 29 16.50 12.55 0.55
N GLY A 30 15.28 13.06 0.75
CA GLY A 30 14.82 14.37 0.31
C GLY A 30 13.32 14.34 -0.01
N ALA A 31 12.63 15.43 0.24
CA ALA A 31 11.20 15.56 -0.10
C ALA A 31 10.96 15.40 -1.61
N ASP A 32 11.84 15.95 -2.42
CA ASP A 32 11.85 15.87 -3.89
C ASP A 32 11.96 14.41 -4.38
N VAL A 33 12.71 13.56 -3.68
CA VAL A 33 12.87 12.13 -4.00
C VAL A 33 11.56 11.38 -3.83
N TRP A 34 10.79 11.67 -2.78
CA TRP A 34 9.48 11.08 -2.59
C TRP A 34 8.43 11.66 -3.56
N GLU A 35 8.44 12.98 -3.77
CA GLU A 35 7.54 13.65 -4.70
C GLU A 35 7.68 13.10 -6.12
N ILE A 36 8.92 12.91 -6.62
CA ILE A 36 9.13 12.33 -7.95
C ILE A 36 8.70 10.87 -8.04
N THR A 37 8.82 10.12 -6.94
CA THR A 37 8.37 8.72 -6.87
C THR A 37 6.84 8.58 -6.96
N THR A 38 6.10 9.62 -6.59
CA THR A 38 4.64 9.65 -6.66
C THR A 38 4.10 10.45 -7.86
N ASN A 39 4.97 11.16 -8.59
CA ASN A 39 4.57 11.97 -9.73
C ASN A 39 4.40 11.14 -11.00
N GLN A 40 3.17 10.73 -11.26
CA GLN A 40 2.82 9.91 -12.43
C GLN A 40 2.99 10.65 -13.79
N LEU A 41 3.18 11.96 -13.76
CA LEU A 41 3.38 12.78 -14.98
C LEU A 41 4.86 12.96 -15.32
N TYR A 42 5.77 12.51 -14.43
CA TYR A 42 7.21 12.64 -14.70
C TYR A 42 7.66 11.63 -15.75
N GLU A 43 8.43 12.13 -16.72
CA GLU A 43 9.12 11.32 -17.73
C GLU A 43 10.58 11.69 -17.81
N VAL A 44 11.45 10.72 -18.07
CA VAL A 44 12.88 10.94 -18.27
C VAL A 44 13.11 11.64 -19.60
N LEU A 45 13.63 12.86 -19.54
CA LEU A 45 13.95 13.66 -20.73
C LEU A 45 15.37 13.38 -21.23
N ALA A 46 15.54 13.22 -22.54
CA ALA A 46 16.86 13.08 -23.17
C ALA A 46 17.71 14.34 -23.00
N VAL A 47 17.08 15.52 -23.07
CA VAL A 47 17.73 16.83 -22.88
C VAL A 47 16.98 17.59 -21.80
N ARG A 48 17.70 18.16 -20.86
CA ARG A 48 17.20 18.96 -19.75
C ARG A 48 17.66 20.40 -19.93
N THR A 49 16.73 21.32 -20.12
CA THR A 49 16.98 22.69 -20.42
C THR A 49 16.72 23.67 -19.26
N THR A 50 16.02 23.20 -18.23
CA THR A 50 15.69 24.04 -17.07
C THR A 50 16.30 23.48 -15.78
N PRO A 51 16.63 24.31 -14.78
CA PRO A 51 17.08 23.84 -13.46
C PRO A 51 16.12 22.88 -12.80
N LEU A 52 14.81 23.09 -12.94
CA LEU A 52 13.79 22.20 -12.41
C LEU A 52 13.89 20.78 -13.00
N GLN A 53 14.05 20.68 -14.32
CA GLN A 53 14.21 19.38 -14.99
C GLN A 53 15.48 18.64 -14.54
N VAL A 54 16.56 19.37 -14.26
CA VAL A 54 17.80 18.79 -13.70
C VAL A 54 17.53 18.25 -12.30
N THR A 55 16.93 19.05 -11.42
CA THR A 55 16.61 18.63 -10.05
C THR A 55 15.67 17.41 -10.03
N GLN A 56 14.63 17.41 -10.85
CA GLN A 56 13.72 16.26 -10.97
C GLN A 56 14.43 15.00 -11.47
N HIS A 57 15.34 15.16 -12.42
CA HIS A 57 16.13 14.02 -12.92
C HIS A 57 17.06 13.43 -11.86
N GLU A 58 17.72 14.28 -11.08
CA GLU A 58 18.58 13.85 -9.97
C GLU A 58 17.77 13.16 -8.87
N ALA A 59 16.60 13.70 -8.52
CA ALA A 59 15.68 13.09 -7.55
C ALA A 59 15.19 11.73 -8.05
N ASN A 60 14.81 11.62 -9.33
CA ASN A 60 14.41 10.35 -9.93
C ASN A 60 15.56 9.33 -9.91
N ALA A 61 16.77 9.71 -10.25
CA ALA A 61 17.92 8.82 -10.23
C ALA A 61 18.20 8.27 -8.82
N LYS A 62 18.10 9.11 -7.80
CA LYS A 62 18.22 8.68 -6.39
C LYS A 62 17.12 7.68 -6.02
N ALA A 63 15.86 7.98 -6.37
CA ALA A 63 14.72 7.13 -6.10
C ALA A 63 14.83 5.76 -6.80
N VAL A 64 15.16 5.75 -8.10
CA VAL A 64 15.35 4.53 -8.89
C VAL A 64 16.45 3.66 -8.28
N ASN A 65 17.60 4.25 -7.94
CA ASN A 65 18.70 3.50 -7.31
C ASN A 65 18.28 2.89 -5.97
N ALA A 66 17.57 3.63 -5.12
CA ALA A 66 17.08 3.14 -3.84
C ALA A 66 16.06 2.00 -4.02
N LEU A 67 15.13 2.13 -4.96
CA LEU A 67 14.12 1.11 -5.26
C LEU A 67 14.77 -0.16 -5.80
N PHE A 68 15.72 -0.06 -6.72
CA PHE A 68 16.46 -1.23 -7.24
C PHE A 68 17.29 -1.93 -6.17
N ALA A 69 17.96 -1.17 -5.29
CA ALA A 69 18.69 -1.72 -4.17
C ALA A 69 17.78 -2.30 -3.08
N GLY A 70 16.54 -1.84 -3.02
CA GLY A 70 15.53 -2.23 -2.04
C GLY A 70 14.65 -3.42 -2.43
N VAL A 71 14.96 -4.13 -3.52
CA VAL A 71 14.20 -5.31 -3.95
C VAL A 71 15.11 -6.50 -4.19
N SER A 72 14.58 -7.72 -4.02
CA SER A 72 15.27 -8.95 -4.35
C SER A 72 15.45 -9.11 -5.87
N ARG A 73 16.30 -10.04 -6.29
CA ARG A 73 16.52 -10.31 -7.72
C ARG A 73 15.25 -10.70 -8.46
N ALA A 74 14.35 -11.43 -7.81
CA ALA A 74 13.08 -11.83 -8.40
C ALA A 74 12.18 -10.63 -8.68
N GLU A 75 12.06 -9.71 -7.73
CA GLU A 75 11.29 -8.48 -7.87
C GLU A 75 11.95 -7.48 -8.83
N PHE A 76 13.29 -7.39 -8.82
CA PHE A 76 14.04 -6.57 -9.75
C PHE A 76 13.74 -6.92 -11.22
N SER A 77 13.58 -8.20 -11.55
CA SER A 77 13.25 -8.66 -12.90
C SER A 77 11.96 -8.05 -13.46
N ARG A 78 11.02 -7.68 -12.58
CA ARG A 78 9.72 -7.08 -12.95
C ARG A 78 9.85 -5.61 -13.30
N VAL A 79 10.81 -4.92 -12.71
CA VAL A 79 10.92 -3.45 -12.74
C VAL A 79 12.15 -2.92 -13.45
N GLN A 80 13.09 -3.77 -13.81
CA GLN A 80 14.37 -3.38 -14.41
C GLN A 80 14.26 -2.58 -15.72
N GLY A 81 13.12 -2.69 -16.41
CA GLY A 81 12.88 -1.95 -17.67
C GLY A 81 12.40 -0.51 -17.48
N PHE A 82 12.08 -0.10 -16.26
CA PHE A 82 11.61 1.27 -16.00
C PHE A 82 12.77 2.19 -15.64
N GLN A 83 12.69 3.44 -16.13
CA GLN A 83 13.64 4.51 -15.83
C GLN A 83 13.05 5.53 -14.86
N GLU A 84 11.74 5.54 -14.68
CA GLU A 84 11.00 6.43 -13.79
C GLU A 84 10.65 5.72 -12.48
N ALA A 85 11.00 6.34 -11.37
CA ALA A 85 10.75 5.82 -10.04
C ALA A 85 9.26 5.53 -9.78
N HIS A 86 8.37 6.41 -10.28
CA HIS A 86 6.92 6.22 -10.12
C HIS A 86 6.41 4.96 -10.83
N LYS A 87 6.99 4.60 -11.98
CA LYS A 87 6.62 3.37 -12.72
C LYS A 87 7.06 2.11 -11.96
N ILE A 88 8.27 2.15 -11.38
CA ILE A 88 8.78 1.07 -10.51
C ILE A 88 7.86 0.89 -9.30
N TRP A 89 7.57 1.99 -8.59
CA TRP A 89 6.71 1.98 -7.41
C TRP A 89 5.31 1.45 -7.72
N THR A 90 4.67 1.98 -8.76
CA THR A 90 3.32 1.57 -9.19
C THR A 90 3.28 0.12 -9.66
N CYS A 91 4.32 -0.35 -10.36
CA CYS A 91 4.41 -1.75 -10.79
C CYS A 91 4.44 -2.71 -9.60
N LEU A 92 5.28 -2.44 -8.59
CA LEU A 92 5.35 -3.24 -7.36
C LEU A 92 4.04 -3.18 -6.58
N GLU A 93 3.46 -1.99 -6.43
CA GLU A 93 2.18 -1.79 -5.75
C GLU A 93 1.05 -2.57 -6.40
N ASN A 94 0.89 -2.45 -7.72
CA ASN A 94 -0.16 -3.16 -8.47
C ASN A 94 0.02 -4.68 -8.42
N TYR A 95 1.26 -5.16 -8.41
CA TYR A 95 1.53 -6.59 -8.36
C TYR A 95 1.23 -7.20 -6.98
N HIS A 96 1.61 -6.51 -5.90
CA HIS A 96 1.50 -7.04 -4.54
C HIS A 96 0.20 -6.64 -3.81
N GLU A 97 -0.37 -5.48 -4.12
CA GLU A 97 -1.62 -5.00 -3.51
C GLU A 97 -2.83 -5.13 -4.46
N GLY A 98 -2.59 -5.35 -5.75
CA GLY A 98 -3.60 -5.35 -6.79
C GLY A 98 -3.85 -3.96 -7.40
N THR A 99 -4.38 -3.98 -8.62
CA THR A 99 -4.79 -2.75 -9.33
C THR A 99 -5.95 -2.06 -8.61
N PRO A 100 -6.21 -0.76 -8.87
CA PRO A 100 -7.37 -0.07 -8.32
C PRO A 100 -8.70 -0.80 -8.57
N GLN A 101 -8.86 -1.44 -9.73
CA GLN A 101 -10.05 -2.22 -10.07
C GLN A 101 -10.18 -3.50 -9.23
N VAL A 102 -9.05 -4.18 -8.98
CA VAL A 102 -9.01 -5.37 -8.09
C VAL A 102 -9.31 -4.97 -6.66
N LYS A 103 -8.69 -3.87 -6.16
CA LYS A 103 -8.97 -3.32 -4.83
C LYS A 103 -10.44 -2.95 -4.66
N ALA A 104 -11.05 -2.27 -5.64
CA ALA A 104 -12.46 -1.90 -5.61
C ALA A 104 -13.37 -3.14 -5.53
N ARG A 105 -13.06 -4.20 -6.31
CA ARG A 105 -13.81 -5.46 -6.26
C ARG A 105 -13.68 -6.16 -4.90
N LEU A 106 -12.46 -6.22 -4.36
CA LEU A 106 -12.21 -6.80 -3.04
C LEU A 106 -12.89 -6.00 -1.93
N PHE A 107 -12.87 -4.66 -2.02
CA PHE A 107 -13.60 -3.79 -1.10
C PHE A 107 -15.09 -4.13 -1.08
N GLU A 108 -15.75 -4.21 -2.24
CA GLU A 108 -17.17 -4.55 -2.33
C GLU A 108 -17.47 -5.96 -1.78
N THR A 109 -16.58 -6.93 -2.04
CA THR A 109 -16.72 -8.29 -1.52
C THR A 109 -16.66 -8.30 0.02
N HIS A 110 -15.63 -7.68 0.60
CA HIS A 110 -15.46 -7.66 2.06
C HIS A 110 -16.47 -6.75 2.76
N ARG A 111 -16.95 -5.69 2.09
CA ARG A 111 -18.05 -4.87 2.58
C ARG A 111 -19.33 -5.70 2.72
N ARG A 112 -19.66 -6.54 1.74
CA ARG A 112 -20.80 -7.47 1.83
C ARG A 112 -20.62 -8.50 2.95
N GLU A 113 -19.41 -9.02 3.14
CA GLU A 113 -19.09 -9.90 4.29
C GLU A 113 -19.36 -9.18 5.62
N TYR A 114 -18.95 -7.92 5.73
CA TYR A 114 -19.22 -7.08 6.90
C TYR A 114 -20.73 -6.83 7.08
N GLU A 115 -21.45 -6.47 6.02
CA GLU A 115 -22.89 -6.19 6.07
C GLU A 115 -23.71 -7.43 6.46
N ASN A 116 -23.31 -8.62 6.01
CA ASN A 116 -23.98 -9.89 6.28
C ASN A 116 -23.39 -10.64 7.48
N PHE A 117 -22.50 -10.01 8.24
CA PHE A 117 -21.84 -10.66 9.37
C PHE A 117 -22.85 -11.05 10.45
N THR A 118 -22.82 -12.31 10.84
CA THR A 118 -23.63 -12.91 11.92
C THR A 118 -22.78 -13.91 12.70
N GLN A 119 -23.17 -14.23 13.92
CA GLN A 119 -22.56 -15.31 14.68
C GLN A 119 -22.84 -16.65 14.00
N GLU A 120 -21.86 -17.53 13.94
CA GLU A 120 -22.03 -18.89 13.43
C GLU A 120 -22.51 -19.84 14.54
N PRO A 121 -23.27 -20.89 14.20
CA PRO A 121 -23.74 -21.87 15.18
C PRO A 121 -22.57 -22.50 15.97
N GLY A 122 -22.60 -22.38 17.29
CA GLY A 122 -21.56 -22.92 18.17
C GLY A 122 -20.27 -22.10 18.22
N GLU A 123 -20.21 -20.94 17.56
CA GLU A 123 -19.05 -20.03 17.61
C GLU A 123 -18.98 -19.32 18.96
N SER A 124 -17.80 -19.34 19.59
CA SER A 124 -17.57 -18.54 20.80
C SER A 124 -17.48 -17.05 20.46
N ILE A 125 -17.75 -16.19 21.45
CA ILE A 125 -17.65 -14.73 21.28
C ILE A 125 -16.24 -14.31 20.88
N ASP A 126 -15.19 -14.93 21.40
CA ASP A 126 -13.81 -14.62 21.07
C ASP A 126 -13.47 -14.96 19.61
N LEU A 127 -13.94 -16.10 19.11
CA LEU A 127 -13.78 -16.50 17.71
C LEU A 127 -14.57 -15.58 16.77
N MET A 128 -15.82 -15.26 17.14
CA MET A 128 -16.65 -14.31 16.41
C MET A 128 -15.98 -12.94 16.31
N PHE A 129 -15.44 -12.43 17.42
CA PHE A 129 -14.74 -11.15 17.45
C PHE A 129 -13.48 -11.16 16.56
N SER A 130 -12.68 -12.22 16.64
CA SER A 130 -11.48 -12.38 15.81
C SER A 130 -11.83 -12.43 14.32
N ARG A 131 -12.90 -13.14 13.94
CA ARG A 131 -13.41 -13.21 12.56
C ARG A 131 -13.93 -11.85 12.10
N PHE A 132 -14.66 -11.13 12.94
CA PHE A 132 -15.13 -9.78 12.65
C PHE A 132 -13.96 -8.80 12.42
N GLN A 133 -12.97 -8.82 13.29
CA GLN A 133 -11.78 -7.96 13.17
C GLN A 133 -11.02 -8.24 11.86
N SER A 134 -10.92 -9.51 11.47
CA SER A 134 -10.31 -9.89 10.19
C SER A 134 -11.06 -9.29 8.99
N ILE A 135 -12.40 -9.31 9.01
CA ILE A 135 -13.22 -8.71 7.95
C ILE A 135 -13.04 -7.18 7.91
N VAL A 136 -13.06 -6.51 9.06
CA VAL A 136 -12.81 -5.06 9.15
C VAL A 136 -11.45 -4.68 8.57
N ASN A 137 -10.41 -5.45 8.91
CA ASN A 137 -9.06 -5.23 8.39
C ASN A 137 -9.00 -5.39 6.85
N LYS A 138 -9.69 -6.40 6.30
CA LYS A 138 -9.78 -6.62 4.85
C LYS A 138 -10.52 -5.47 4.14
N VAL A 139 -11.61 -4.97 4.72
CA VAL A 139 -12.33 -3.80 4.20
C VAL A 139 -11.40 -2.59 4.17
N ASN A 140 -10.72 -2.30 5.28
CA ASN A 140 -9.83 -1.13 5.38
C ASN A 140 -8.63 -1.24 4.43
N ALA A 141 -8.03 -2.41 4.26
CA ALA A 141 -6.91 -2.65 3.35
C ALA A 141 -7.25 -2.36 1.87
N ASN A 142 -8.52 -2.51 1.49
CA ASN A 142 -8.97 -2.31 0.11
C ASN A 142 -9.78 -1.02 -0.09
N ARG A 143 -9.90 -0.19 0.94
CA ARG A 143 -10.63 1.08 0.91
C ARG A 143 -9.88 2.11 0.06
N SER A 144 -10.63 2.92 -0.68
CA SER A 144 -10.08 4.04 -1.45
C SER A 144 -9.48 5.10 -0.53
N ALA A 145 -8.42 5.77 -0.97
CA ALA A 145 -7.81 6.86 -0.24
C ALA A 145 -8.83 7.97 0.06
N GLY A 146 -8.91 8.39 1.32
CA GLY A 146 -9.84 9.42 1.78
C GLY A 146 -11.26 8.96 2.09
N ALA A 147 -11.60 7.68 1.88
CA ALA A 147 -12.89 7.14 2.32
C ALA A 147 -12.90 6.96 3.85
N LEU A 148 -14.04 7.27 4.48
CA LEU A 148 -14.21 7.15 5.92
C LEU A 148 -14.17 5.69 6.37
N GLU A 149 -13.48 5.43 7.45
CA GLU A 149 -13.48 4.12 8.12
C GLU A 149 -14.73 3.98 9.01
N TYR A 150 -15.12 2.72 9.29
CA TYR A 150 -16.15 2.47 10.29
C TYR A 150 -15.69 2.93 11.67
N THR A 151 -16.52 3.72 12.33
CA THR A 151 -16.28 4.15 13.70
C THR A 151 -16.35 2.98 14.68
N GLU A 152 -15.75 3.10 15.85
CA GLU A 152 -15.85 2.07 16.90
C GLU A 152 -17.31 1.85 17.33
N HIS A 153 -18.14 2.90 17.31
CA HIS A 153 -19.56 2.81 17.58
C HIS A 153 -20.31 1.96 16.54
N GLU A 154 -20.07 2.18 15.23
CA GLU A 154 -20.68 1.38 14.15
C GLU A 154 -20.25 -0.09 14.23
N LYS A 155 -18.99 -0.36 14.52
CA LYS A 155 -18.46 -1.72 14.71
C LYS A 155 -19.14 -2.42 15.91
N ALA A 156 -19.27 -1.71 17.03
CA ALA A 156 -19.93 -2.24 18.24
C ALA A 156 -21.41 -2.56 17.97
N LEU A 157 -22.15 -1.67 17.33
CA LEU A 157 -23.55 -1.91 16.94
C LEU A 157 -23.66 -3.12 16.02
N LYS A 158 -22.75 -3.23 15.04
CA LYS A 158 -22.75 -4.38 14.11
C LYS A 158 -22.57 -5.71 14.82
N LEU A 159 -21.64 -5.78 15.79
CA LEU A 159 -21.44 -6.96 16.62
C LEU A 159 -22.68 -7.32 17.47
N LEU A 160 -23.32 -6.32 18.08
CA LEU A 160 -24.55 -6.53 18.86
C LEU A 160 -25.67 -7.11 18.00
N TYR A 161 -25.91 -6.53 16.81
CA TYR A 161 -26.93 -7.04 15.88
C TYR A 161 -26.60 -8.43 15.32
N ALA A 162 -25.31 -8.79 15.26
CA ALA A 162 -24.91 -10.12 14.82
C ALA A 162 -25.19 -11.20 15.87
N LEU A 163 -25.17 -10.85 17.16
CA LEU A 163 -25.56 -11.73 18.27
C LEU A 163 -27.08 -11.95 18.33
N ASP A 164 -27.87 -10.90 18.10
CA ASP A 164 -29.35 -10.97 18.17
C ASP A 164 -30.00 -11.87 17.10
N ARG A 165 -29.29 -12.13 16.01
CA ARG A 165 -29.80 -12.98 14.91
C ARG A 165 -29.48 -14.47 15.06
N SER A 166 -28.82 -14.85 16.13
CA SER A 166 -28.41 -16.25 16.41
C SER A 166 -29.41 -17.02 17.30
N VAL A 167 -30.57 -16.43 17.61
CA VAL A 167 -31.68 -17.04 18.38
C VAL A 167 -32.79 -17.53 17.45
#